data_493081c853551ad60f8a4b5d5088e975
#
_entry.id   493081c853551ad60f8a4b5d5088e975
#
_cell.length_a   1.000
_cell.length_b   1.000
_cell.length_c   1.000
_cell.angle_alpha   90.00
_cell.angle_beta   90.00
_cell.angle_gamma   90.00
#
_symmetry.space_group_name_H-M   'P 1'
#
loop_
_entity.id
_entity.type
_entity.pdbx_description
1 polymer ?
#
loop_
_entity_poly.entity_id
_entity_poly.type
_entity_poly.pdbx_seq_one_letter_code
_entity_poly.pdbx_strand_id
1 'polypeptide(L)'
;MLTPYSSPVASCRTQTEIKKSLFIADIIPVHTTDDVESALAAIKKEFKDATHHCYAYRLGTTQIAEKSSDGGEPSGTAGHPMLHVLQGNELTNVLGIVTRYFGGIKLGAGGLARAYAGSLADTVKAAPLARYTPHNRMELTIPYSAVGSFEHYVEGTDIRVLDRAFSDKVKISFLCLPEKAEEHARVCLLYTSPSPRDS
;
A
#
# COMPACT_ATOMS: atom_id res chain seq x y z
N MET A 1 -5.23 14.33 -1.08
CA MET A 1 -4.27 14.15 0.04
C MET A 1 -3.75 12.74 -0.01
N LEU A 2 -2.47 12.53 0.32
CA LEU A 2 -1.90 11.20 0.51
C LEU A 2 -2.41 10.66 1.86
N THR A 3 -3.23 9.62 1.84
CA THR A 3 -3.72 8.97 3.07
C THR A 3 -2.82 7.78 3.45
N PRO A 4 -2.69 7.46 4.74
CA PRO A 4 -2.03 6.24 5.16
C PRO A 4 -2.68 5.01 4.51
N TYR A 5 -1.85 4.05 4.11
CA TYR A 5 -2.31 2.81 3.47
C TYR A 5 -1.54 1.61 4.01
N SER A 6 -2.11 0.43 3.85
CA SER A 6 -1.44 -0.83 4.18
C SER A 6 -1.03 -1.55 2.90
N SER A 7 0.10 -2.25 2.95
CA SER A 7 0.60 -3.06 1.82
C SER A 7 1.32 -4.30 2.37
N PRO A 8 1.24 -5.45 1.67
CA PRO A 8 2.04 -6.60 2.04
C PRO A 8 3.54 -6.30 1.81
N VAL A 9 4.37 -6.72 2.75
CA VAL A 9 5.84 -6.61 2.64
C VAL A 9 6.49 -7.84 2.04
N ALA A 10 5.77 -8.95 1.98
CA ALA A 10 6.18 -10.19 1.35
C ALA A 10 4.93 -10.94 0.86
N SER A 11 5.14 -11.85 -0.10
CA SER A 11 4.09 -12.75 -0.58
C SER A 11 3.65 -13.71 0.52
N CYS A 12 2.36 -14.00 0.56
CA CYS A 12 1.77 -14.96 1.49
C CYS A 12 0.78 -15.84 0.73
N ARG A 13 0.77 -17.14 1.03
CA ARG A 13 -0.14 -18.13 0.45
C ARG A 13 -0.85 -18.89 1.54
N THR A 14 -2.14 -19.10 1.35
CA THR A 14 -2.95 -20.04 2.15
C THR A 14 -3.75 -20.94 1.22
N GLN A 15 -4.28 -22.04 1.78
CA GLN A 15 -5.18 -22.91 1.06
C GLN A 15 -6.36 -23.33 1.93
N THR A 16 -7.52 -23.48 1.30
CA THR A 16 -8.77 -23.86 1.98
C THR A 16 -9.56 -24.80 1.10
N GLU A 17 -10.09 -25.85 1.68
CA GLU A 17 -11.01 -26.77 0.99
C GLU A 17 -12.45 -26.44 1.35
N ILE A 18 -13.32 -26.21 0.34
CA ILE A 18 -14.75 -25.93 0.51
C ILE A 18 -15.54 -26.83 -0.44
N LYS A 19 -16.35 -27.72 0.09
CA LYS A 19 -17.13 -28.70 -0.68
C LYS A 19 -16.28 -29.42 -1.74
N LYS A 20 -15.15 -29.98 -1.30
CA LYS A 20 -14.16 -30.68 -2.12
C LYS A 20 -13.46 -29.82 -3.18
N SER A 21 -13.82 -28.54 -3.35
CA SER A 21 -13.03 -27.61 -4.17
C SER A 21 -11.86 -27.07 -3.35
N LEU A 22 -10.67 -27.11 -3.92
CA LEU A 22 -9.48 -26.51 -3.31
C LEU A 22 -9.33 -25.07 -3.83
N PHE A 23 -9.19 -24.14 -2.90
CA PHE A 23 -8.89 -22.72 -3.14
C PHE A 23 -7.50 -22.42 -2.61
N ILE A 24 -6.58 -22.00 -3.48
CA ILE A 24 -5.24 -21.56 -3.13
C ILE A 24 -5.22 -20.04 -3.34
N ALA A 25 -5.06 -19.31 -2.26
CA ALA A 25 -5.08 -17.84 -2.27
C ALA A 25 -3.68 -17.28 -2.04
N ASP A 26 -3.27 -16.35 -2.89
CA ASP A 26 -2.00 -15.64 -2.85
C ASP A 26 -2.24 -14.15 -2.66
N ILE A 27 -1.48 -13.53 -1.76
CA ILE A 27 -1.29 -12.09 -1.64
C ILE A 27 0.14 -11.78 -2.05
N ILE A 28 0.32 -10.87 -3.00
CA ILE A 28 1.62 -10.53 -3.60
C ILE A 28 1.79 -9.01 -3.61
N PRO A 29 2.90 -8.46 -3.07
CA PRO A 29 3.22 -7.04 -3.22
C PRO A 29 3.54 -6.74 -4.69
N VAL A 30 2.92 -5.69 -5.25
CA VAL A 30 3.09 -5.23 -6.63
C VAL A 30 3.08 -3.72 -6.67
N HIS A 31 3.85 -3.11 -7.57
CA HIS A 31 3.95 -1.65 -7.69
C HIS A 31 3.53 -1.15 -9.07
N THR A 32 3.56 -2.04 -10.08
CA THR A 32 3.26 -1.74 -11.48
C THR A 32 2.31 -2.76 -12.08
N THR A 33 1.72 -2.45 -13.22
CA THR A 33 0.95 -3.42 -14.01
C THR A 33 1.79 -4.56 -14.53
N ASP A 34 3.07 -4.32 -14.82
CA ASP A 34 4.01 -5.34 -15.29
C ASP A 34 4.31 -6.36 -14.18
N ASP A 35 4.41 -5.89 -12.90
CA ASP A 35 4.51 -6.81 -11.75
C ASP A 35 3.28 -7.71 -11.65
N VAL A 36 2.08 -7.14 -11.85
CA VAL A 36 0.83 -7.90 -11.83
C VAL A 36 0.82 -8.96 -12.93
N GLU A 37 1.17 -8.61 -14.16
CA GLU A 37 1.20 -9.54 -15.28
C GLU A 37 2.23 -10.65 -15.06
N SER A 38 3.41 -10.30 -14.58
CA SER A 38 4.48 -11.25 -14.27
C SER A 38 4.06 -12.24 -13.17
N ALA A 39 3.44 -11.76 -12.08
CA ALA A 39 2.95 -12.59 -11.00
C ALA A 39 1.82 -13.52 -11.46
N LEU A 40 0.86 -12.99 -12.24
CA LEU A 40 -0.22 -13.80 -12.82
C LEU A 40 0.31 -14.90 -13.75
N ALA A 41 1.32 -14.58 -14.58
CA ALA A 41 1.94 -15.57 -15.46
C ALA A 41 2.65 -16.66 -14.66
N ALA A 42 3.35 -16.31 -13.59
CA ALA A 42 4.03 -17.26 -12.70
C ALA A 42 3.03 -18.22 -12.03
N ILE A 43 1.95 -17.70 -11.45
CA ILE A 43 0.91 -18.52 -10.79
C ILE A 43 0.19 -19.42 -11.81
N LYS A 44 -0.16 -18.92 -12.99
CA LYS A 44 -0.76 -19.76 -14.06
C LYS A 44 0.17 -20.85 -14.54
N LYS A 45 1.46 -20.60 -14.55
CA LYS A 45 2.47 -21.63 -14.91
C LYS A 45 2.61 -22.68 -13.82
N GLU A 46 2.59 -22.27 -12.54
CA GLU A 46 2.66 -23.15 -11.37
C GLU A 46 1.43 -24.07 -11.30
N PHE A 47 0.23 -23.52 -11.48
CA PHE A 47 -1.05 -24.23 -11.38
C PHE A 47 -1.75 -24.34 -12.73
N LYS A 48 -1.02 -24.82 -13.75
CA LYS A 48 -1.50 -24.87 -15.15
C LYS A 48 -2.73 -25.76 -15.38
N ASP A 49 -3.00 -26.69 -14.47
CA ASP A 49 -4.11 -27.64 -14.48
C ASP A 49 -5.31 -27.18 -13.63
N ALA A 50 -5.21 -26.03 -12.99
CA ALA A 50 -6.31 -25.47 -12.21
C ALA A 50 -7.51 -25.09 -13.09
N THR A 51 -8.70 -25.16 -12.51
CA THR A 51 -9.94 -24.84 -13.20
C THR A 51 -10.07 -23.34 -13.48
N HIS A 52 -9.71 -22.50 -12.49
CA HIS A 52 -9.85 -21.05 -12.56
C HIS A 52 -8.70 -20.34 -11.86
N HIS A 53 -8.30 -19.17 -12.41
CA HIS A 53 -7.38 -18.21 -11.79
C HIS A 53 -8.08 -16.87 -11.71
N CYS A 54 -8.69 -16.56 -10.56
CA CYS A 54 -9.38 -15.31 -10.33
C CYS A 54 -8.42 -14.33 -9.64
N TYR A 55 -8.53 -13.03 -9.91
CA TYR A 55 -7.66 -12.05 -9.30
C TYR A 55 -8.33 -10.70 -9.06
N ALA A 56 -7.79 -9.95 -8.14
CA ALA A 56 -8.06 -8.53 -7.95
C ALA A 56 -6.76 -7.83 -7.53
N TYR A 57 -6.57 -6.59 -8.00
CA TYR A 57 -5.45 -5.78 -7.56
C TYR A 57 -5.85 -4.33 -7.30
N ARG A 58 -5.03 -3.67 -6.48
CA ARG A 58 -5.07 -2.24 -6.21
C ARG A 58 -3.65 -1.70 -6.29
N LEU A 59 -3.43 -0.67 -7.12
CA LEU A 59 -2.13 -0.05 -7.37
C LEU A 59 -2.20 1.46 -7.16
N GLY A 60 -1.15 2.00 -6.57
CA GLY A 60 -0.99 3.43 -6.36
C GLY A 60 -1.39 3.88 -4.96
N THR A 61 -1.06 5.11 -4.64
CA THR A 61 -1.25 5.70 -3.31
C THR A 61 -2.05 6.99 -3.32
N THR A 62 -2.03 7.73 -4.44
CA THR A 62 -2.78 8.99 -4.65
C THR A 62 -4.00 8.77 -5.52
N GLN A 63 -3.80 8.07 -6.62
CA GLN A 63 -4.85 7.59 -7.51
C GLN A 63 -4.72 6.06 -7.54
N ILE A 64 -5.72 5.40 -6.98
CA ILE A 64 -5.72 3.94 -6.89
C ILE A 64 -6.35 3.38 -8.15
N ALA A 65 -5.55 2.66 -8.94
CA ALA A 65 -6.03 1.86 -10.05
C ALA A 65 -6.47 0.50 -9.52
N GLU A 66 -7.70 0.12 -9.84
CA GLU A 66 -8.30 -1.14 -9.40
C GLU A 66 -8.74 -1.97 -10.60
N LYS A 67 -8.50 -3.27 -10.53
CA LYS A 67 -9.02 -4.22 -11.53
C LYS A 67 -9.27 -5.57 -10.89
N SER A 68 -10.27 -6.27 -11.41
CA SER A 68 -10.57 -7.64 -11.00
C SER A 68 -10.98 -8.50 -12.20
N SER A 69 -10.89 -9.81 -12.03
CA SER A 69 -11.26 -10.80 -13.04
C SER A 69 -11.79 -12.07 -12.38
N ASP A 70 -12.89 -12.54 -12.90
CA ASP A 70 -13.50 -13.80 -12.47
C ASP A 70 -12.80 -15.06 -13.04
N GLY A 71 -11.81 -14.93 -13.92
CA GLY A 71 -10.99 -16.05 -14.39
C GLY A 71 -11.77 -17.23 -14.99
N GLY A 72 -12.92 -16.96 -15.60
CA GLY A 72 -13.82 -17.98 -16.16
C GLY A 72 -14.88 -18.51 -15.20
N GLU A 73 -14.94 -18.04 -13.96
CA GLU A 73 -16.11 -18.23 -13.07
C GLU A 73 -17.30 -17.39 -13.57
N PRO A 74 -18.54 -17.66 -13.12
CA PRO A 74 -19.68 -16.81 -13.44
C PRO A 74 -19.44 -15.36 -13.05
N SER A 75 -19.90 -14.43 -13.89
CA SER A 75 -19.65 -12.99 -13.72
C SER A 75 -19.98 -12.47 -12.32
N GLY A 76 -19.05 -11.74 -11.70
CA GLY A 76 -19.20 -11.12 -10.38
C GLY A 76 -19.10 -12.08 -9.19
N THR A 77 -18.74 -13.35 -9.41
CA THR A 77 -18.71 -14.33 -8.32
C THR A 77 -17.33 -14.56 -7.71
N ALA A 78 -16.28 -13.99 -8.26
CA ALA A 78 -14.91 -14.16 -7.78
C ALA A 78 -14.16 -12.83 -7.68
N GLY A 79 -13.85 -12.20 -8.81
CA GLY A 79 -13.00 -11.03 -8.85
C GLY A 79 -13.51 -9.85 -8.05
N HIS A 80 -14.80 -9.53 -8.17
CA HIS A 80 -15.40 -8.42 -7.45
C HIS A 80 -15.47 -8.63 -5.92
N PRO A 81 -15.90 -9.80 -5.41
CA PRO A 81 -15.78 -10.14 -4.00
C PRO A 81 -14.34 -10.04 -3.45
N MET A 82 -13.35 -10.48 -4.23
CA MET A 82 -11.94 -10.35 -3.87
C MET A 82 -11.49 -8.90 -3.79
N LEU A 83 -11.91 -8.06 -4.75
CA LEU A 83 -11.59 -6.63 -4.73
C LEU A 83 -12.15 -5.95 -3.48
N HIS A 84 -13.37 -6.27 -3.08
CA HIS A 84 -13.96 -5.75 -1.84
C HIS A 84 -13.16 -6.16 -0.59
N VAL A 85 -12.55 -7.33 -0.57
CA VAL A 85 -11.65 -7.73 0.54
C VAL A 85 -10.44 -6.82 0.62
N LEU A 86 -9.81 -6.51 -0.53
CA LEU A 86 -8.66 -5.61 -0.57
C LEU A 86 -9.03 -4.17 -0.15
N GLN A 87 -10.19 -3.69 -0.61
CA GLN A 87 -10.73 -2.37 -0.25
C GLN A 87 -11.06 -2.27 1.24
N GLY A 88 -11.78 -3.26 1.78
CA GLY A 88 -12.19 -3.28 3.19
C GLY A 88 -11.02 -3.38 4.19
N ASN A 89 -9.85 -3.87 3.74
CA ASN A 89 -8.62 -3.90 4.52
C ASN A 89 -7.68 -2.71 4.19
N GLU A 90 -8.14 -1.72 3.41
CA GLU A 90 -7.37 -0.53 3.00
C GLU A 90 -6.01 -0.88 2.36
N LEU A 91 -5.95 -2.05 1.68
CA LEU A 91 -4.72 -2.50 1.03
C LEU A 91 -4.54 -1.80 -0.31
N THR A 92 -3.32 -1.41 -0.63
CA THR A 92 -2.90 -0.99 -1.97
C THR A 92 -1.50 -1.52 -2.28
N ASN A 93 -1.06 -1.36 -3.54
CA ASN A 93 0.15 -2.00 -4.06
C ASN A 93 0.14 -3.52 -3.80
N VAL A 94 -0.99 -4.12 -4.09
CA VAL A 94 -1.30 -5.51 -3.77
C VAL A 94 -2.04 -6.19 -4.91
N LEU A 95 -1.65 -7.43 -5.17
CA LEU A 95 -2.36 -8.37 -6.03
C LEU A 95 -2.83 -9.54 -5.17
N GLY A 96 -4.15 -9.81 -5.19
CA GLY A 96 -4.75 -11.03 -4.67
C GLY A 96 -5.08 -11.97 -5.83
N ILE A 97 -4.63 -13.23 -5.75
CA ILE A 97 -4.98 -14.27 -6.72
C ILE A 97 -5.62 -15.42 -5.93
N VAL A 98 -6.70 -15.97 -6.47
CA VAL A 98 -7.26 -17.23 -5.95
C VAL A 98 -7.37 -18.22 -7.09
N THR A 99 -6.59 -19.27 -6.96
CA THR A 99 -6.57 -20.42 -7.87
C THR A 99 -7.51 -21.48 -7.34
N ARG A 100 -8.42 -21.99 -8.19
CA ARG A 100 -9.39 -23.00 -7.79
C ARG A 100 -9.27 -24.28 -8.60
N TYR A 101 -9.32 -25.41 -7.89
CA TYR A 101 -9.57 -26.74 -8.42
C TYR A 101 -11.00 -27.15 -8.06
N PHE A 102 -11.83 -27.42 -9.08
CA PHE A 102 -13.21 -27.82 -8.86
C PHE A 102 -13.31 -29.24 -8.30
N GLY A 103 -14.01 -29.41 -7.17
CA GLY A 103 -14.17 -30.67 -6.47
C GLY A 103 -15.43 -31.46 -6.83
N GLY A 104 -16.10 -31.16 -7.94
CA GLY A 104 -17.30 -31.88 -8.39
C GLY A 104 -18.62 -31.38 -7.77
N ILE A 105 -18.60 -30.56 -6.73
CA ILE A 105 -19.80 -30.05 -6.06
C ILE A 105 -19.95 -28.54 -6.37
N LYS A 106 -21.06 -28.17 -7.00
CA LYS A 106 -21.36 -26.76 -7.30
C LYS A 106 -21.66 -25.97 -6.02
N LEU A 107 -21.03 -24.81 -5.86
CA LEU A 107 -21.24 -23.91 -4.73
C LEU A 107 -22.43 -22.95 -4.93
N GLY A 108 -22.81 -22.68 -6.18
CA GLY A 108 -23.73 -21.61 -6.55
C GLY A 108 -23.07 -20.22 -6.44
N ALA A 109 -23.70 -19.20 -7.05
CA ALA A 109 -23.11 -17.85 -7.12
C ALA A 109 -22.74 -17.27 -5.76
N GLY A 110 -23.67 -17.28 -4.80
CA GLY A 110 -23.41 -16.79 -3.43
C GLY A 110 -22.38 -17.63 -2.65
N GLY A 111 -22.30 -18.95 -2.96
CA GLY A 111 -21.28 -19.83 -2.38
C GLY A 111 -19.89 -19.54 -2.93
N LEU A 112 -19.78 -19.29 -4.25
CA LEU A 112 -18.53 -18.88 -4.91
C LEU A 112 -18.03 -17.55 -4.33
N ALA A 113 -18.90 -16.53 -4.29
CA ALA A 113 -18.52 -15.22 -3.78
C ALA A 113 -17.95 -15.29 -2.35
N ARG A 114 -18.61 -16.05 -1.47
CA ARG A 114 -18.11 -16.27 -0.09
C ARG A 114 -16.81 -17.06 -0.06
N ALA A 115 -16.63 -18.06 -0.92
CA ALA A 115 -15.43 -18.88 -0.95
C ALA A 115 -14.22 -18.07 -1.43
N TYR A 116 -14.35 -17.30 -2.52
CA TYR A 116 -13.26 -16.45 -3.03
C TYR A 116 -12.90 -15.34 -2.04
N ALA A 117 -13.91 -14.60 -1.54
CA ALA A 117 -13.68 -13.55 -0.54
C ALA A 117 -13.07 -14.10 0.75
N GLY A 118 -13.61 -15.22 1.27
CA GLY A 118 -13.13 -15.84 2.50
C GLY A 118 -11.70 -16.33 2.38
N SER A 119 -11.37 -17.06 1.30
CA SER A 119 -10.00 -17.55 1.06
C SER A 119 -9.00 -16.39 0.99
N LEU A 120 -9.32 -15.31 0.27
CA LEU A 120 -8.45 -14.14 0.19
C LEU A 120 -8.34 -13.41 1.53
N ALA A 121 -9.45 -13.25 2.26
CA ALA A 121 -9.45 -12.61 3.57
C ALA A 121 -8.58 -13.35 4.59
N ASP A 122 -8.60 -14.67 4.57
CA ASP A 122 -7.74 -15.48 5.46
C ASP A 122 -6.27 -15.34 5.09
N THR A 123 -5.94 -15.21 3.79
CA THR A 123 -4.57 -14.93 3.35
C THR A 123 -4.13 -13.52 3.76
N VAL A 124 -5.01 -12.52 3.68
CA VAL A 124 -4.73 -11.14 4.13
C VAL A 124 -4.41 -11.13 5.64
N LYS A 125 -5.16 -11.87 6.45
CA LYS A 125 -4.90 -11.99 7.91
C LYS A 125 -3.54 -12.64 8.22
N ALA A 126 -3.11 -13.58 7.39
CA ALA A 126 -1.86 -14.30 7.56
C ALA A 126 -0.65 -13.54 6.97
N ALA A 127 -0.90 -12.59 6.07
CA ALA A 127 0.15 -11.87 5.35
C ALA A 127 0.88 -10.87 6.27
N PRO A 128 2.21 -10.72 6.13
CA PRO A 128 2.95 -9.67 6.80
C PRO A 128 2.61 -8.33 6.14
N LEU A 129 1.84 -7.49 6.82
CA LEU A 129 1.42 -6.18 6.36
C LEU A 129 2.22 -5.07 7.06
N ALA A 130 2.60 -4.03 6.31
CA ALA A 130 3.13 -2.80 6.86
C ALA A 130 2.16 -1.65 6.56
N ARG A 131 2.01 -0.75 7.54
CA ARG A 131 1.28 0.51 7.36
C ARG A 131 2.25 1.60 6.95
N TYR A 132 1.99 2.20 5.82
CA TYR A 132 2.78 3.31 5.27
C TYR A 132 2.06 4.62 5.54
N THR A 133 2.75 5.55 6.16
CA THR A 133 2.29 6.92 6.33
C THR A 133 3.06 7.79 5.34
N PRO A 134 2.40 8.40 4.35
CA PRO A 134 3.06 9.30 3.42
C PRO A 134 3.62 10.51 4.16
N HIS A 135 4.82 10.96 3.77
CA HIS A 135 5.44 12.16 4.28
C HIS A 135 5.90 13.05 3.12
N ASN A 136 5.80 14.35 3.30
CA ASN A 136 6.45 15.31 2.42
C ASN A 136 7.92 15.45 2.83
N ARG A 137 8.82 15.41 1.83
CA ARG A 137 10.22 15.79 2.04
C ARG A 137 10.35 17.29 1.80
N MET A 138 10.91 17.98 2.78
CA MET A 138 11.16 19.42 2.74
C MET A 138 12.64 19.71 2.93
N GLU A 139 13.10 20.83 2.37
CA GLU A 139 14.45 21.35 2.57
C GLU A 139 14.36 22.78 3.11
N LEU A 140 15.16 23.06 4.11
CA LEU A 140 15.27 24.37 4.76
C LEU A 140 16.73 24.79 4.77
N THR A 141 17.00 26.05 4.40
CA THR A 141 18.34 26.64 4.51
C THR A 141 18.29 27.81 5.48
N ILE A 142 19.01 27.73 6.60
CA ILE A 142 19.01 28.70 7.69
C ILE A 142 20.43 29.13 8.08
N PRO A 143 20.60 30.33 8.67
CA PRO A 143 21.86 30.71 9.26
C PRO A 143 22.13 29.86 10.54
N TYR A 144 23.39 29.75 10.93
CA TYR A 144 23.79 29.01 12.12
C TYR A 144 23.07 29.47 13.41
N SER A 145 22.81 30.79 13.53
CA SER A 145 22.11 31.36 14.67
C SER A 145 20.67 30.86 14.84
N ALA A 146 20.02 30.38 13.76
CA ALA A 146 18.65 29.89 13.80
C ALA A 146 18.55 28.37 14.04
N VAL A 147 19.65 27.64 14.04
CA VAL A 147 19.63 26.17 14.19
C VAL A 147 19.02 25.75 15.52
N GLY A 148 19.42 26.36 16.64
CA GLY A 148 18.88 26.04 17.97
C GLY A 148 17.37 26.29 18.06
N SER A 149 16.88 27.39 17.46
CA SER A 149 15.43 27.68 17.41
C SER A 149 14.67 26.66 16.58
N PHE A 150 15.25 26.20 15.47
CA PHE A 150 14.64 25.15 14.66
C PHE A 150 14.63 23.80 15.39
N GLU A 151 15.72 23.44 16.08
CA GLU A 151 15.78 22.20 16.84
C GLU A 151 14.75 22.19 17.98
N HIS A 152 14.59 23.30 18.67
CA HIS A 152 13.53 23.44 19.68
C HIS A 152 12.13 23.33 19.08
N TYR A 153 11.92 23.88 17.87
CA TYR A 153 10.64 23.76 17.18
C TYR A 153 10.33 22.30 16.78
N VAL A 154 11.34 21.56 16.36
CA VAL A 154 11.18 20.15 15.98
C VAL A 154 10.75 19.28 17.16
N GLU A 155 11.18 19.64 18.39
CA GLU A 155 10.77 18.96 19.61
C GLU A 155 9.24 19.01 19.77
N GLY A 156 8.59 17.84 19.81
CA GLY A 156 7.13 17.72 19.94
C GLY A 156 6.32 17.88 18.64
N THR A 157 6.99 17.97 17.48
CA THR A 157 6.34 17.94 16.15
C THR A 157 6.45 16.56 15.49
N ASP A 158 5.80 16.40 14.33
CA ASP A 158 5.92 15.22 13.47
C ASP A 158 7.18 15.24 12.57
N ILE A 159 7.97 16.31 12.63
CA ILE A 159 9.17 16.49 11.80
C ILE A 159 10.21 15.41 12.14
N ARG A 160 10.70 14.74 11.07
CA ARG A 160 11.83 13.83 11.14
C ARG A 160 12.98 14.39 10.33
N VAL A 161 14.01 14.90 10.98
CA VAL A 161 15.22 15.37 10.31
C VAL A 161 15.95 14.18 9.70
N LEU A 162 16.25 14.28 8.39
CA LEU A 162 16.95 13.25 7.63
C LEU A 162 18.46 13.53 7.55
N ASP A 163 18.81 14.78 7.27
CA ASP A 163 20.19 15.16 7.03
C ASP A 163 20.43 16.64 7.32
N ARG A 164 21.69 16.98 7.63
CA ARG A 164 22.19 18.35 7.82
C ARG A 164 23.49 18.53 7.07
N ALA A 165 23.52 19.47 6.13
CA ALA A 165 24.73 19.88 5.43
C ALA A 165 25.16 21.27 5.91
N PHE A 166 26.40 21.38 6.31
CA PHE A 166 27.00 22.58 6.88
C PHE A 166 27.92 23.25 5.84
N SER A 167 27.66 24.54 5.52
CA SER A 167 28.48 25.37 4.64
C SER A 167 28.50 26.80 5.20
N ASP A 168 28.32 27.84 4.39
CA ASP A 168 28.05 29.22 4.81
C ASP A 168 26.71 29.35 5.55
N LYS A 169 25.78 28.45 5.27
CA LYS A 169 24.52 28.23 5.95
C LYS A 169 24.31 26.75 6.22
N VAL A 170 23.32 26.43 7.05
CA VAL A 170 22.94 25.06 7.34
C VAL A 170 21.74 24.69 6.47
N LYS A 171 21.91 23.65 5.61
CA LYS A 171 20.84 23.06 4.84
C LYS A 171 20.35 21.82 5.57
N ILE A 172 19.04 21.80 5.90
CA ILE A 172 18.40 20.73 6.64
C ILE A 172 17.33 20.10 5.73
N SER A 173 17.40 18.77 5.54
CA SER A 173 16.33 18.02 4.90
C SER A 173 15.54 17.24 5.97
N PHE A 174 14.21 17.27 5.87
CA PHE A 174 13.33 16.61 6.83
C PHE A 174 12.05 16.10 6.19
N LEU A 175 11.39 15.19 6.88
CA LEU A 175 10.04 14.69 6.57
C LEU A 175 9.04 15.33 7.53
N CYS A 176 7.83 15.59 7.01
CA CYS A 176 6.66 15.96 7.80
C CYS A 176 5.39 15.36 7.20
N LEU A 177 4.32 15.31 7.99
CA LEU A 177 3.01 14.88 7.50
C LEU A 177 2.48 15.85 6.43
N PRO A 178 1.86 15.35 5.34
CA PRO A 178 1.37 16.21 4.25
C PRO A 178 0.42 17.32 4.70
N GLU A 179 -0.46 17.03 5.66
CA GLU A 179 -1.42 17.98 6.22
C GLU A 179 -0.79 19.11 7.04
N LYS A 180 0.44 18.91 7.54
CA LYS A 180 1.19 19.89 8.33
C LYS A 180 2.28 20.62 7.55
N ALA A 181 2.49 20.25 6.28
CA ALA A 181 3.56 20.80 5.47
C ALA A 181 3.48 22.33 5.31
N GLU A 182 2.28 22.88 5.11
CA GLU A 182 2.09 24.34 5.00
C GLU A 182 2.36 25.06 6.33
N GLU A 183 1.96 24.47 7.45
CA GLU A 183 2.23 25.00 8.80
C GLU A 183 3.74 25.07 9.05
N HIS A 184 4.42 23.94 8.81
CA HIS A 184 5.88 23.88 8.97
C HIS A 184 6.61 24.82 8.02
N ALA A 185 6.15 24.97 6.77
CA ALA A 185 6.73 25.92 5.84
C ALA A 185 6.63 27.35 6.34
N ARG A 186 5.48 27.78 6.90
CA ARG A 186 5.30 29.14 7.47
C ARG A 186 6.25 29.38 8.63
N VAL A 187 6.36 28.44 9.56
CA VAL A 187 7.28 28.57 10.71
C VAL A 187 8.73 28.62 10.24
N CYS A 188 9.11 27.77 9.27
CA CYS A 188 10.46 27.78 8.69
C CYS A 188 10.81 29.12 8.03
N LEU A 189 9.86 29.80 7.39
CA LEU A 189 10.09 31.12 6.78
C LEU A 189 10.49 32.18 7.83
N LEU A 190 10.04 32.08 9.08
CA LEU A 190 10.46 32.97 10.15
C LEU A 190 11.96 32.86 10.47
N TYR A 191 12.56 31.69 10.28
CA TYR A 191 13.99 31.47 10.50
C TYR A 191 14.86 31.86 9.29
N THR A 192 14.27 32.07 8.10
CA THR A 192 14.98 32.49 6.88
C THR A 192 14.97 33.98 6.67
N SER A 193 14.05 34.71 7.33
CA SER A 193 13.97 36.17 7.25
C SER A 193 15.13 36.81 8.03
N PRO A 194 15.80 37.85 7.51
CA PRO A 194 16.80 38.59 8.28
C PRO A 194 16.15 39.22 9.51
N SER A 195 16.81 39.07 10.67
CA SER A 195 16.38 39.71 11.91
C SER A 195 16.35 41.24 11.73
N PRO A 196 15.30 41.95 12.22
CA PRO A 196 15.25 43.41 12.18
C PRO A 196 16.34 44.12 12.97
N ARG A 197 17.25 43.37 13.63
CA ARG A 197 18.35 43.91 14.47
C ARG A 197 19.69 44.00 13.75
N ASP A 198 19.79 43.62 12.49
CA ASP A 198 21.05 43.65 11.69
C ASP A 198 21.07 44.79 10.68
N SER A 199 20.33 45.87 10.93
CA SER A 199 20.35 47.17 10.17
C SER A 199 20.76 48.34 11.01
#